data_53e0b537bd58a1bf6db99dafdcf463ac
#
_entry.id   53e0b537bd58a1bf6db99dafdcf463ac
#
_cell.length_a   1.000
_cell.length_b   1.000
_cell.length_c   1.000
_cell.angle_alpha   90.00
_cell.angle_beta   90.00
_cell.angle_gamma   90.00
#
_symmetry.space_group_name_H-M   'P 1'
#
loop_
_entity.id
_entity.type
_entity.pdbx_description
1 polymer ?
#
loop_
_entity_poly.entity_id
_entity_poly.type
_entity_poly.pdbx_seq_one_letter_code
_entity_poly.pdbx_strand_id
1 'polypeptide(L)'
;MDNLKKFFIDGKWVEPATSETMKVLNPSNDETIGIVALGSDEDVNNAVKVAKRAFETYSKTTKKDRLALLKELKFVTEKRFEDLAQAMRQEMGAPISMARSAQADAAIGHLDSFIDALNELEERTKLINGDILLKEPIGVCGLITPWNWPINQIALKVIPALATGCTCILKPSEHTPVSAMIYAEVIEEAGYPAGVFNLVNGVGDVVGTAMSKHKDIDMMSFTGSTRAGILVTKDSAETIKRVTLELGGKSPNIVFSDANLERDIEYSVKECMLNTGQSCDAPTRLLVESSCYEEVLKIAKKVAEEITIDDPEKEGDHI
;
A
#
# COMPACT_ATOMS: atom_id res chain seq x y z
N MET A 1 -5.12 -9.06 -18.79
CA MET A 1 -4.75 -7.62 -18.76
C MET A 1 -3.77 -7.31 -19.87
N ASP A 2 -4.11 -6.37 -20.73
CA ASP A 2 -3.27 -6.02 -21.89
C ASP A 2 -2.04 -5.18 -21.50
N ASN A 3 -2.05 -4.57 -20.30
CA ASN A 3 -1.04 -3.62 -19.87
C ASN A 3 0.06 -4.19 -18.96
N LEU A 4 0.04 -5.48 -18.61
CA LEU A 4 1.01 -6.06 -17.65
C LEU A 4 2.48 -5.82 -18.02
N LYS A 5 2.78 -5.70 -19.31
CA LYS A 5 4.14 -5.42 -19.81
C LYS A 5 4.43 -3.95 -20.05
N LYS A 6 3.60 -3.04 -19.53
CA LYS A 6 3.74 -1.60 -19.68
C LYS A 6 3.81 -0.91 -18.32
N PHE A 7 4.26 0.34 -18.33
CA PHE A 7 4.20 1.22 -17.16
C PHE A 7 3.17 2.32 -17.41
N PHE A 8 2.55 2.81 -16.33
CA PHE A 8 1.66 3.95 -16.43
C PHE A 8 2.44 5.23 -16.13
N ILE A 9 2.78 5.99 -17.17
CA ILE A 9 3.60 7.21 -17.07
C ILE A 9 2.93 8.31 -17.90
N ASP A 10 2.80 9.51 -17.31
CA ASP A 10 2.22 10.68 -17.97
C ASP A 10 0.80 10.46 -18.50
N GLY A 11 -0.03 9.74 -17.74
CA GLY A 11 -1.41 9.42 -18.14
C GLY A 11 -1.51 8.44 -19.32
N LYS A 12 -0.48 7.64 -19.55
CA LYS A 12 -0.42 6.69 -20.69
C LYS A 12 0.27 5.39 -20.28
N TRP A 13 -0.14 4.30 -20.92
CA TRP A 13 0.54 3.02 -20.87
C TRP A 13 1.68 3.00 -21.87
N VAL A 14 2.92 3.01 -21.38
CA VAL A 14 4.14 3.09 -22.18
C VAL A 14 4.94 1.80 -22.14
N GLU A 15 5.65 1.50 -23.21
CA GLU A 15 6.61 0.39 -23.25
C GLU A 15 7.80 0.70 -22.33
N PRO A 16 8.33 -0.31 -21.60
CA PRO A 16 9.51 -0.14 -20.77
C PRO A 16 10.77 0.12 -21.60
N ALA A 17 11.76 0.77 -21.01
CA ALA A 17 13.08 0.98 -21.64
C ALA A 17 13.88 -0.32 -21.80
N THR A 18 13.52 -1.37 -21.05
CA THR A 18 14.17 -2.69 -21.10
C THR A 18 13.18 -3.77 -21.54
N SER A 19 13.69 -4.93 -21.96
CA SER A 19 12.87 -6.10 -22.28
C SER A 19 12.75 -7.11 -21.13
N GLU A 20 13.24 -6.76 -19.93
CA GLU A 20 13.21 -7.65 -18.78
C GLU A 20 11.79 -7.84 -18.25
N THR A 21 11.47 -9.07 -17.89
CA THR A 21 10.15 -9.45 -17.41
C THR A 21 10.24 -10.47 -16.27
N MET A 22 9.18 -10.56 -15.48
CA MET A 22 9.02 -11.57 -14.44
C MET A 22 7.64 -12.22 -14.53
N LYS A 23 7.57 -13.52 -14.23
CA LYS A 23 6.29 -14.22 -14.06
C LYS A 23 5.68 -13.83 -12.72
N VAL A 24 4.40 -13.52 -12.74
CA VAL A 24 3.58 -13.41 -11.54
C VAL A 24 2.92 -14.75 -11.30
N LEU A 25 3.14 -15.32 -10.12
CA LEU A 25 2.65 -16.64 -9.76
C LEU A 25 1.45 -16.54 -8.82
N ASN A 26 0.51 -17.46 -8.99
CA ASN A 26 -0.50 -17.71 -7.97
C ASN A 26 0.13 -18.59 -6.87
N PRO A 27 0.25 -18.11 -5.62
CA PRO A 27 0.94 -18.86 -4.58
C PRO A 27 0.17 -20.10 -4.10
N SER A 28 -1.10 -20.27 -4.47
CA SER A 28 -1.90 -21.45 -4.10
C SER A 28 -1.60 -22.69 -4.96
N ASN A 29 -1.10 -22.50 -6.19
CA ASN A 29 -0.91 -23.59 -7.15
C ASN A 29 0.34 -23.44 -8.04
N ASP A 30 1.15 -22.39 -7.83
CA ASP A 30 2.36 -22.03 -8.59
C ASP A 30 2.10 -21.76 -10.10
N GLU A 31 0.85 -21.59 -10.51
CA GLU A 31 0.53 -21.25 -11.91
C GLU A 31 0.90 -19.80 -12.24
N THR A 32 1.34 -19.58 -13.45
CA THR A 32 1.64 -18.23 -13.95
C THR A 32 0.33 -17.50 -14.30
N ILE A 33 -0.02 -16.47 -13.57
CA ILE A 33 -1.21 -15.63 -13.82
C ILE A 33 -0.92 -14.46 -14.76
N GLY A 34 0.35 -14.13 -14.98
CA GLY A 34 0.76 -13.05 -15.87
C GLY A 34 2.27 -12.92 -15.99
N ILE A 35 2.69 -12.05 -16.90
CA ILE A 35 4.09 -11.66 -17.07
C ILE A 35 4.14 -10.13 -16.98
N VAL A 36 4.90 -9.61 -16.01
CA VAL A 36 5.06 -8.17 -15.76
C VAL A 36 6.41 -7.70 -16.29
N ALA A 37 6.46 -6.47 -16.84
CA ALA A 37 7.72 -5.83 -17.19
C ALA A 37 8.48 -5.39 -15.93
N LEU A 38 9.80 -5.45 -15.98
CA LEU A 38 10.70 -4.93 -14.94
C LEU A 38 11.38 -3.67 -15.45
N GLY A 39 11.22 -2.57 -14.70
CA GLY A 39 11.76 -1.26 -15.03
C GLY A 39 13.23 -1.10 -14.70
N SER A 40 13.77 -0.05 -15.25
CA SER A 40 15.16 0.40 -15.12
C SER A 40 15.26 1.81 -14.52
N ASP A 41 16.47 2.28 -14.32
CA ASP A 41 16.76 3.68 -13.95
C ASP A 41 16.21 4.68 -14.97
N GLU A 42 16.18 4.32 -16.26
CA GLU A 42 15.63 5.17 -17.32
C GLU A 42 14.12 5.35 -17.16
N ASP A 43 13.37 4.28 -16.83
CA ASP A 43 11.95 4.33 -16.60
C ASP A 43 11.61 5.20 -15.38
N VAL A 44 12.41 5.07 -14.30
CA VAL A 44 12.31 5.94 -13.12
C VAL A 44 12.55 7.40 -13.48
N ASN A 45 13.61 7.69 -14.22
CA ASN A 45 13.95 9.06 -14.67
C ASN A 45 12.81 9.67 -15.49
N ASN A 46 12.20 8.89 -16.40
CA ASN A 46 11.06 9.32 -17.20
C ASN A 46 9.83 9.62 -16.33
N ALA A 47 9.50 8.73 -15.38
CA ALA A 47 8.39 8.93 -14.44
C ALA A 47 8.60 10.16 -13.55
N VAL A 48 9.81 10.36 -13.01
CA VAL A 48 10.13 11.51 -12.16
C VAL A 48 10.06 12.82 -12.93
N LYS A 49 10.58 12.86 -14.16
CA LYS A 49 10.54 14.04 -15.02
C LYS A 49 9.10 14.52 -15.26
N VAL A 50 8.17 13.59 -15.54
CA VAL A 50 6.77 13.96 -15.78
C VAL A 50 6.04 14.31 -14.49
N ALA A 51 6.34 13.61 -13.38
CA ALA A 51 5.79 13.94 -12.06
C ALA A 51 6.20 15.35 -11.62
N LYS A 52 7.46 15.72 -11.80
CA LYS A 52 7.97 17.07 -11.49
C LYS A 52 7.29 18.15 -12.32
N ARG A 53 7.09 17.91 -13.61
CA ARG A 53 6.34 18.84 -14.48
C ARG A 53 4.88 18.97 -14.02
N ALA A 54 4.20 17.85 -13.71
CA ALA A 54 2.81 17.86 -13.25
C ALA A 54 2.66 18.56 -11.89
N PHE A 55 3.67 18.47 -11.03
CA PHE A 55 3.68 19.14 -9.73
C PHE A 55 3.54 20.67 -9.85
N GLU A 56 4.11 21.29 -10.88
CA GLU A 56 4.05 22.77 -11.10
C GLU A 56 2.61 23.30 -11.17
N THR A 57 1.67 22.46 -11.58
CA THR A 57 0.24 22.81 -11.70
C THR A 57 -0.60 22.15 -10.62
N TYR A 58 -0.38 20.86 -10.35
CA TYR A 58 -1.20 20.10 -9.40
C TYR A 58 -1.06 20.60 -7.97
N SER A 59 0.14 21.03 -7.56
CA SER A 59 0.37 21.64 -6.23
C SER A 59 -0.42 22.93 -5.99
N LYS A 60 -0.92 23.57 -7.03
CA LYS A 60 -1.71 24.81 -6.96
C LYS A 60 -3.22 24.56 -7.04
N THR A 61 -3.65 23.31 -7.15
CA THR A 61 -5.06 22.96 -7.14
C THR A 61 -5.68 23.31 -5.78
N THR A 62 -6.95 23.70 -5.79
CA THR A 62 -7.64 24.00 -4.55
C THR A 62 -7.99 22.71 -3.79
N LYS A 63 -8.19 22.81 -2.47
CA LYS A 63 -8.73 21.71 -1.66
C LYS A 63 -10.03 21.15 -2.25
N LYS A 64 -10.90 22.03 -2.80
CA LYS A 64 -12.16 21.63 -3.46
C LYS A 64 -11.92 20.74 -4.69
N ASP A 65 -10.93 21.09 -5.52
CA ASP A 65 -10.60 20.31 -6.73
C ASP A 65 -10.07 18.93 -6.34
N ARG A 66 -9.19 18.85 -5.35
CA ARG A 66 -8.63 17.58 -4.85
C ARG A 66 -9.70 16.70 -4.19
N LEU A 67 -10.63 17.29 -3.43
CA LEU A 67 -11.79 16.57 -2.88
C LEU A 67 -12.70 16.00 -3.98
N ALA A 68 -12.90 16.73 -5.08
CA ALA A 68 -13.69 16.23 -6.20
C ALA A 68 -13.00 15.01 -6.86
N LEU A 69 -11.69 15.08 -7.08
CA LEU A 69 -10.90 13.96 -7.63
C LEU A 69 -10.89 12.74 -6.69
N LEU A 70 -10.77 12.94 -5.37
CA LEU A 70 -10.82 11.82 -4.41
C LEU A 70 -12.20 11.14 -4.39
N LYS A 71 -13.28 11.90 -4.51
CA LYS A 71 -14.64 11.35 -4.60
C LYS A 71 -14.84 10.53 -5.87
N GLU A 72 -14.31 11.03 -7.00
CA GLU A 72 -14.33 10.27 -8.24
C GLU A 72 -13.47 9.02 -8.17
N LEU A 73 -12.27 9.11 -7.56
CA LEU A 73 -11.42 7.96 -7.29
C LEU A 73 -12.15 6.90 -6.45
N LYS A 74 -12.89 7.32 -5.41
CA LYS A 74 -13.70 6.41 -4.60
C LYS A 74 -14.77 5.72 -5.45
N PHE A 75 -15.53 6.49 -6.22
CA PHE A 75 -16.59 5.94 -7.09
C PHE A 75 -16.05 4.90 -8.08
N VAL A 76 -14.93 5.18 -8.73
CA VAL A 76 -14.30 4.22 -9.65
C VAL A 76 -13.72 3.02 -8.90
N THR A 77 -13.14 3.21 -7.71
CA THR A 77 -12.64 2.11 -6.88
C THR A 77 -13.77 1.15 -6.49
N GLU A 78 -14.93 1.68 -6.07
CA GLU A 78 -16.13 0.88 -5.77
C GLU A 78 -16.62 0.10 -6.99
N LYS A 79 -16.61 0.70 -8.17
CA LYS A 79 -16.96 0.05 -9.44
C LYS A 79 -16.01 -1.09 -9.82
N ARG A 80 -14.71 -0.96 -9.51
CA ARG A 80 -13.65 -1.94 -9.80
C ARG A 80 -13.32 -2.83 -8.61
N PHE A 81 -14.17 -2.83 -7.57
CA PHE A 81 -13.95 -3.54 -6.31
C PHE A 81 -13.67 -5.03 -6.49
N GLU A 82 -14.51 -5.72 -7.27
CA GLU A 82 -14.35 -7.16 -7.50
C GLU A 82 -13.08 -7.48 -8.29
N ASP A 83 -12.69 -6.64 -9.26
CA ASP A 83 -11.45 -6.81 -10.01
C ASP A 83 -10.23 -6.78 -9.06
N LEU A 84 -10.24 -5.85 -8.10
CA LEU A 84 -9.20 -5.73 -7.07
C LEU A 84 -9.19 -6.95 -6.14
N ALA A 85 -10.35 -7.41 -5.67
CA ALA A 85 -10.45 -8.59 -4.81
C ALA A 85 -9.93 -9.85 -5.51
N GLN A 86 -10.32 -10.06 -6.77
CA GLN A 86 -9.86 -11.21 -7.56
C GLN A 86 -8.35 -11.15 -7.87
N ALA A 87 -7.81 -9.95 -8.12
CA ALA A 87 -6.37 -9.80 -8.31
C ALA A 87 -5.60 -10.23 -7.05
N MET A 88 -6.01 -9.76 -5.87
CA MET A 88 -5.36 -10.11 -4.60
C MET A 88 -5.51 -11.58 -4.23
N ARG A 89 -6.65 -12.21 -4.55
CA ARG A 89 -6.81 -13.65 -4.43
C ARG A 89 -5.78 -14.40 -5.30
N GLN A 90 -5.58 -13.95 -6.54
CA GLN A 90 -4.71 -14.63 -7.50
C GLN A 90 -3.22 -14.39 -7.24
N GLU A 91 -2.81 -13.14 -6.99
CA GLU A 91 -1.38 -12.80 -6.87
C GLU A 91 -0.81 -12.93 -5.46
N MET A 92 -1.67 -12.87 -4.44
CA MET A 92 -1.26 -12.93 -3.04
C MET A 92 -1.76 -14.19 -2.32
N GLY A 93 -2.77 -14.88 -2.87
CA GLY A 93 -3.37 -16.05 -2.27
C GLY A 93 -4.35 -15.74 -1.13
N ALA A 94 -4.85 -14.52 -1.04
CA ALA A 94 -5.87 -14.19 -0.03
C ALA A 94 -7.17 -14.97 -0.28
N PRO A 95 -7.76 -15.64 0.73
CA PRO A 95 -9.10 -16.20 0.61
C PRO A 95 -10.07 -15.16 0.04
N ILE A 96 -10.93 -15.53 -0.90
CA ILE A 96 -11.78 -14.58 -1.61
C ILE A 96 -12.70 -13.78 -0.69
N SER A 97 -13.21 -14.40 0.38
CA SER A 97 -14.01 -13.72 1.40
C SER A 97 -13.20 -12.62 2.11
N MET A 98 -11.95 -12.91 2.47
CA MET A 98 -11.02 -11.94 3.05
C MET A 98 -10.55 -10.90 2.02
N ALA A 99 -10.28 -11.31 0.78
CA ALA A 99 -9.91 -10.39 -0.30
C ALA A 99 -10.96 -9.31 -0.51
N ARG A 100 -12.24 -9.63 -0.36
CA ARG A 100 -13.34 -8.67 -0.40
C ARG A 100 -13.44 -7.86 0.89
N SER A 101 -13.61 -8.52 2.04
CA SER A 101 -13.98 -7.87 3.30
C SER A 101 -12.86 -7.07 3.97
N ALA A 102 -11.59 -7.35 3.66
CA ALA A 102 -10.45 -6.71 4.29
C ALA A 102 -9.47 -6.09 3.28
N GLN A 103 -9.08 -6.82 2.24
CA GLN A 103 -8.05 -6.35 1.31
C GLN A 103 -8.58 -5.24 0.37
N ALA A 104 -9.66 -5.49 -0.38
CA ALA A 104 -10.22 -4.51 -1.32
C ALA A 104 -10.97 -3.39 -0.59
N ASP A 105 -11.71 -3.73 0.47
CA ASP A 105 -12.48 -2.77 1.27
C ASP A 105 -11.57 -1.72 1.94
N ALA A 106 -10.33 -2.07 2.28
CA ALA A 106 -9.35 -1.14 2.85
C ALA A 106 -9.14 0.10 1.97
N ALA A 107 -9.12 -0.04 0.64
CA ALA A 107 -8.97 1.10 -0.26
C ALA A 107 -10.12 2.10 -0.14
N ILE A 108 -11.35 1.61 -0.01
CA ILE A 108 -12.56 2.44 0.15
C ILE A 108 -12.55 3.12 1.52
N GLY A 109 -12.25 2.37 2.57
CA GLY A 109 -12.14 2.91 3.94
C GLY A 109 -11.06 4.00 4.05
N HIS A 110 -9.93 3.83 3.38
CA HIS A 110 -8.90 4.87 3.32
C HIS A 110 -9.35 6.09 2.52
N LEU A 111 -10.06 5.93 1.40
CA LEU A 111 -10.60 7.05 0.65
C LEU A 111 -11.57 7.86 1.51
N ASP A 112 -12.47 7.22 2.26
CA ASP A 112 -13.37 7.91 3.19
C ASP A 112 -12.57 8.69 4.25
N SER A 113 -11.64 8.04 4.91
CA SER A 113 -10.81 8.66 5.96
C SER A 113 -10.00 9.85 5.44
N PHE A 114 -9.39 9.74 4.26
CA PHE A 114 -8.61 10.85 3.69
C PHE A 114 -9.47 11.97 3.10
N ILE A 115 -10.68 11.69 2.61
CA ILE A 115 -11.66 12.71 2.23
C ILE A 115 -12.06 13.53 3.47
N ASP A 116 -12.37 12.87 4.58
CA ASP A 116 -12.71 13.53 5.83
C ASP A 116 -11.53 14.33 6.38
N ALA A 117 -10.35 13.73 6.44
CA ALA A 117 -9.14 14.43 6.88
C ALA A 117 -8.81 15.66 6.01
N LEU A 118 -8.99 15.57 4.68
CA LEU A 118 -8.79 16.71 3.80
C LEU A 118 -9.84 17.80 4.01
N ASN A 119 -11.09 17.44 4.28
CA ASN A 119 -12.14 18.41 4.63
C ASN A 119 -11.78 19.23 5.88
N GLU A 120 -11.21 18.59 6.90
CA GLU A 120 -10.81 19.21 8.16
C GLU A 120 -9.45 19.93 8.07
N LEU A 121 -8.62 19.61 7.09
CA LEU A 121 -7.27 20.15 6.97
C LEU A 121 -7.30 21.67 6.80
N GLU A 122 -6.72 22.40 7.76
CA GLU A 122 -6.40 23.81 7.62
C GLU A 122 -5.03 23.99 6.98
N GLU A 123 -4.99 24.43 5.72
CA GLU A 123 -3.74 24.70 4.99
C GLU A 123 -3.05 25.97 5.46
N ARG A 124 -3.81 26.87 6.12
CA ARG A 124 -3.32 28.14 6.64
C ARG A 124 -3.87 28.41 8.04
N THR A 125 -3.01 28.44 9.03
CA THR A 125 -3.38 28.67 10.44
C THR A 125 -2.64 29.89 10.98
N LYS A 126 -3.37 30.83 11.61
CA LYS A 126 -2.77 31.96 12.33
C LYS A 126 -2.42 31.51 13.75
N LEU A 127 -1.15 31.64 14.11
CA LEU A 127 -0.65 31.30 15.44
C LEU A 127 -0.92 32.44 16.44
N ILE A 128 -0.82 32.13 17.74
CA ILE A 128 -1.09 33.09 18.83
C ILE A 128 -0.15 34.31 18.78
N ASN A 129 1.09 34.13 18.37
CA ASN A 129 2.08 35.21 18.21
C ASN A 129 1.86 36.07 16.94
N GLY A 130 0.85 35.76 16.13
CA GLY A 130 0.51 36.47 14.89
C GLY A 130 1.13 35.88 13.61
N ASP A 131 2.04 34.92 13.73
CA ASP A 131 2.64 34.26 12.59
C ASP A 131 1.63 33.41 11.83
N ILE A 132 1.92 33.10 10.57
CA ILE A 132 1.12 32.24 9.72
C ILE A 132 1.85 30.94 9.49
N LEU A 133 1.23 29.82 9.90
CA LEU A 133 1.65 28.48 9.55
C LEU A 133 1.00 28.09 8.22
N LEU A 134 1.82 27.76 7.21
CA LEU A 134 1.37 27.24 5.94
C LEU A 134 1.75 25.74 5.85
N LYS A 135 0.79 24.92 5.39
CA LYS A 135 1.03 23.53 5.03
C LYS A 135 1.00 23.46 3.51
N GLU A 136 2.13 23.07 2.90
CA GLU A 136 2.31 23.05 1.46
C GLU A 136 2.66 21.64 0.99
N PRO A 137 2.31 21.25 -0.26
CA PRO A 137 2.75 19.99 -0.85
C PRO A 137 4.27 19.86 -0.82
N ILE A 138 4.77 18.69 -0.41
CA ILE A 138 6.22 18.49 -0.28
C ILE A 138 6.95 18.38 -1.61
N GLY A 139 6.27 17.94 -2.68
CA GLY A 139 6.89 17.73 -3.98
C GLY A 139 6.51 16.41 -4.64
N VAL A 140 7.49 15.76 -5.24
CA VAL A 140 7.38 14.45 -5.87
C VAL A 140 7.64 13.36 -4.83
N CYS A 141 6.67 12.45 -4.64
CA CYS A 141 6.74 11.35 -3.69
C CYS A 141 7.10 10.02 -4.38
N GLY A 142 8.16 9.37 -3.94
CA GLY A 142 8.47 7.98 -4.30
C GLY A 142 7.81 7.03 -3.32
N LEU A 143 6.94 6.14 -3.80
CA LEU A 143 6.12 5.25 -3.00
C LEU A 143 6.50 3.80 -3.31
N ILE A 144 6.90 3.04 -2.30
CA ILE A 144 7.25 1.62 -2.44
C ILE A 144 6.39 0.80 -1.51
N THR A 145 5.67 -0.19 -2.05
CA THR A 145 4.73 -1.02 -1.29
C THR A 145 5.10 -2.51 -1.30
N PRO A 146 4.79 -3.24 -0.21
CA PRO A 146 5.00 -4.68 -0.10
C PRO A 146 3.88 -5.48 -0.76
N TRP A 147 3.99 -6.81 -0.65
CA TRP A 147 3.10 -7.78 -1.28
C TRP A 147 1.94 -8.26 -0.40
N ASN A 148 2.04 -8.11 0.92
CA ASN A 148 1.13 -8.79 1.87
C ASN A 148 -0.25 -8.13 2.05
N TRP A 149 -0.35 -6.82 1.82
CA TRP A 149 -1.60 -6.04 1.81
C TRP A 149 -1.57 -5.06 0.63
N PRO A 150 -1.63 -5.54 -0.63
CA PRO A 150 -1.27 -4.74 -1.80
C PRO A 150 -2.04 -3.43 -1.89
N ILE A 151 -3.36 -3.48 -2.02
CA ILE A 151 -4.19 -2.27 -2.19
C ILE A 151 -4.24 -1.42 -0.93
N ASN A 152 -4.27 -2.01 0.26
CA ASN A 152 -4.19 -1.28 1.52
C ASN A 152 -2.93 -0.38 1.55
N GLN A 153 -1.77 -0.94 1.24
CA GLN A 153 -0.49 -0.21 1.28
C GLN A 153 -0.37 0.83 0.15
N ILE A 154 -0.92 0.55 -1.03
CA ILE A 154 -1.00 1.50 -2.13
C ILE A 154 -1.88 2.69 -1.74
N ALA A 155 -3.08 2.43 -1.24
CA ALA A 155 -4.05 3.45 -0.84
C ALA A 155 -3.48 4.37 0.25
N LEU A 156 -2.86 3.80 1.30
CA LEU A 156 -2.23 4.56 2.40
C LEU A 156 -1.11 5.50 1.96
N LYS A 157 -0.54 5.34 0.77
CA LYS A 157 0.54 6.17 0.25
C LYS A 157 0.07 7.10 -0.87
N VAL A 158 -0.67 6.55 -1.83
CA VAL A 158 -1.12 7.30 -3.02
C VAL A 158 -2.18 8.32 -2.64
N ILE A 159 -3.20 7.93 -1.88
CA ILE A 159 -4.31 8.84 -1.54
C ILE A 159 -3.82 10.08 -0.78
N PRO A 160 -3.03 9.99 0.31
CA PRO A 160 -2.56 11.19 1.00
C PRO A 160 -1.61 12.05 0.15
N ALA A 161 -0.79 11.46 -0.73
CA ALA A 161 0.03 12.22 -1.67
C ALA A 161 -0.86 13.05 -2.60
N LEU A 162 -1.88 12.43 -3.21
CA LEU A 162 -2.83 13.11 -4.10
C LEU A 162 -3.68 14.14 -3.35
N ALA A 163 -4.17 13.82 -2.15
CA ALA A 163 -4.97 14.69 -1.31
C ALA A 163 -4.25 15.99 -0.94
N THR A 164 -2.94 15.90 -0.70
CA THR A 164 -2.13 17.05 -0.29
C THR A 164 -1.54 17.86 -1.47
N GLY A 165 -1.83 17.47 -2.73
CA GLY A 165 -1.34 18.19 -3.91
C GLY A 165 0.06 17.78 -4.36
N CYS A 166 0.58 16.65 -3.85
CA CYS A 166 1.83 16.05 -4.30
C CYS A 166 1.61 15.22 -5.57
N THR A 167 2.67 15.01 -6.33
CA THR A 167 2.71 14.01 -7.39
C THR A 167 3.49 12.79 -6.94
N CYS A 168 3.27 11.63 -7.55
CA CYS A 168 3.92 10.42 -7.06
C CYS A 168 4.31 9.43 -8.16
N ILE A 169 5.30 8.61 -7.81
CA ILE A 169 5.70 7.41 -8.54
C ILE A 169 5.52 6.22 -7.60
N LEU A 170 4.70 5.26 -8.01
CA LEU A 170 4.48 4.02 -7.28
C LEU A 170 5.35 2.90 -7.85
N LYS A 171 6.12 2.24 -6.97
CA LYS A 171 6.71 0.93 -7.21
C LYS A 171 6.03 -0.09 -6.30
N PRO A 172 5.10 -0.89 -6.80
CA PRO A 172 4.52 -1.99 -6.03
C PRO A 172 5.53 -3.14 -5.90
N SER A 173 5.22 -4.10 -5.03
CA SER A 173 5.96 -5.35 -5.02
C SER A 173 5.86 -6.06 -6.38
N GLU A 174 6.96 -6.60 -6.84
CA GLU A 174 7.04 -7.43 -8.04
C GLU A 174 6.25 -8.74 -7.93
N HIS A 175 5.92 -9.16 -6.72
CA HIS A 175 5.12 -10.37 -6.47
C HIS A 175 3.61 -10.10 -6.58
N THR A 176 3.17 -8.85 -6.35
CA THR A 176 1.75 -8.45 -6.40
C THR A 176 1.54 -7.20 -7.24
N PRO A 177 1.88 -7.22 -8.53
CA PRO A 177 1.77 -6.06 -9.39
C PRO A 177 0.38 -5.89 -10.01
N VAL A 178 -0.44 -6.96 -10.07
CA VAL A 178 -1.72 -6.96 -10.83
C VAL A 178 -2.72 -5.98 -10.20
N SER A 179 -2.91 -6.04 -8.90
CA SER A 179 -3.79 -5.10 -8.18
C SER A 179 -3.31 -3.65 -8.32
N ALA A 180 -2.00 -3.41 -8.33
CA ALA A 180 -1.43 -2.08 -8.56
C ALA A 180 -1.70 -1.57 -9.99
N MET A 181 -1.63 -2.45 -10.98
CA MET A 181 -1.95 -2.13 -12.38
C MET A 181 -3.44 -1.78 -12.54
N ILE A 182 -4.34 -2.55 -11.90
CA ILE A 182 -5.78 -2.23 -11.85
C ILE A 182 -5.98 -0.86 -11.17
N TYR A 183 -5.26 -0.58 -10.08
CA TYR A 183 -5.40 0.71 -9.41
C TYR A 183 -4.89 1.89 -10.26
N ALA A 184 -3.89 1.67 -11.12
CA ALA A 184 -3.47 2.67 -12.10
C ALA A 184 -4.58 2.95 -13.13
N GLU A 185 -5.29 1.90 -13.61
CA GLU A 185 -6.48 2.05 -14.47
C GLU A 185 -7.60 2.81 -13.74
N VAL A 186 -7.81 2.53 -12.44
CA VAL A 186 -8.78 3.26 -11.60
C VAL A 186 -8.44 4.75 -11.51
N ILE A 187 -7.17 5.10 -11.33
CA ILE A 187 -6.72 6.51 -11.28
C ILE A 187 -6.87 7.19 -12.65
N GLU A 188 -6.59 6.48 -13.74
CA GLU A 188 -6.81 6.95 -15.10
C GLU A 188 -8.31 7.24 -15.35
N GLU A 189 -9.20 6.27 -15.01
CA GLU A 189 -10.66 6.42 -15.16
C GLU A 189 -11.23 7.52 -14.26
N ALA A 190 -10.66 7.74 -13.08
CA ALA A 190 -11.02 8.83 -12.17
C ALA A 190 -10.60 10.24 -12.67
N GLY A 191 -9.88 10.32 -13.79
CA GLY A 191 -9.57 11.57 -14.48
C GLY A 191 -8.44 12.39 -13.84
N TYR A 192 -7.51 11.78 -13.13
CA TYR A 192 -6.34 12.50 -12.63
C TYR A 192 -5.49 13.07 -13.77
N PRO A 193 -4.95 14.28 -13.63
CA PRO A 193 -4.12 14.88 -14.65
C PRO A 193 -2.87 14.06 -14.96
N ALA A 194 -2.44 14.07 -16.24
CA ALA A 194 -1.26 13.34 -16.69
C ALA A 194 -0.01 13.70 -15.87
N GLY A 195 0.75 12.68 -15.45
CA GLY A 195 1.96 12.83 -14.64
C GLY A 195 1.76 12.98 -13.13
N VAL A 196 0.53 13.21 -12.66
CA VAL A 196 0.23 13.33 -11.21
C VAL A 196 0.47 12.00 -10.49
N PHE A 197 0.06 10.91 -11.09
CA PHE A 197 0.37 9.55 -10.65
C PHE A 197 1.11 8.79 -11.75
N ASN A 198 2.15 8.06 -11.37
CA ASN A 198 2.92 7.22 -12.27
C ASN A 198 3.20 5.87 -11.60
N LEU A 199 3.27 4.78 -12.37
CA LEU A 199 3.56 3.44 -11.90
C LEU A 199 4.70 2.83 -12.70
N VAL A 200 5.74 2.36 -11.99
CA VAL A 200 6.89 1.63 -12.56
C VAL A 200 7.07 0.33 -11.77
N ASN A 201 6.77 -0.80 -12.39
CA ASN A 201 7.07 -2.11 -11.83
C ASN A 201 8.56 -2.40 -11.90
N GLY A 202 9.08 -3.20 -10.98
CA GLY A 202 10.49 -3.61 -11.01
C GLY A 202 10.96 -4.12 -9.66
N VAL A 203 12.16 -4.70 -9.65
CA VAL A 203 12.78 -5.22 -8.43
C VAL A 203 13.30 -4.09 -7.54
N GLY A 204 13.32 -4.35 -6.23
CA GLY A 204 13.74 -3.35 -5.25
C GLY A 204 15.15 -2.80 -5.47
N ASP A 205 16.08 -3.69 -5.82
CA ASP A 205 17.51 -3.35 -6.00
C ASP A 205 17.77 -2.45 -7.24
N VAL A 206 16.87 -2.43 -8.21
CA VAL A 206 16.97 -1.55 -9.40
C VAL A 206 16.05 -0.34 -9.23
N VAL A 207 14.74 -0.51 -9.40
CA VAL A 207 13.78 0.59 -9.39
C VAL A 207 13.69 1.27 -8.02
N GLY A 208 13.68 0.49 -6.92
CA GLY A 208 13.66 1.05 -5.57
C GLY A 208 14.89 1.88 -5.25
N THR A 209 16.06 1.39 -5.63
CA THR A 209 17.36 2.10 -5.48
C THR A 209 17.38 3.37 -6.33
N ALA A 210 16.98 3.29 -7.61
CA ALA A 210 16.91 4.45 -8.51
C ALA A 210 16.00 5.54 -7.95
N MET A 211 14.81 5.19 -7.44
CA MET A 211 13.90 6.14 -6.80
C MET A 211 14.52 6.77 -5.55
N SER A 212 15.12 5.95 -4.67
CA SER A 212 15.70 6.42 -3.40
C SER A 212 16.85 7.41 -3.61
N LYS A 213 17.68 7.20 -4.64
CA LYS A 213 18.80 8.06 -5.01
C LYS A 213 18.40 9.27 -5.85
N HIS A 214 17.20 9.27 -6.44
CA HIS A 214 16.84 10.31 -7.42
C HIS A 214 16.74 11.68 -6.78
N LYS A 215 17.48 12.66 -7.32
CA LYS A 215 17.58 14.03 -6.77
C LYS A 215 16.29 14.86 -6.84
N ASP A 216 15.40 14.54 -7.77
CA ASP A 216 14.13 15.24 -7.99
C ASP A 216 12.93 14.48 -7.36
N ILE A 217 13.19 13.51 -6.49
CA ILE A 217 12.19 12.98 -5.54
C ILE A 217 12.42 13.65 -4.19
N ASP A 218 11.37 14.24 -3.63
CA ASP A 218 11.42 15.05 -2.41
C ASP A 218 11.14 14.23 -1.15
N MET A 219 10.44 13.10 -1.30
CA MET A 219 10.07 12.21 -0.21
C MET A 219 10.04 10.76 -0.69
N MET A 220 10.53 9.84 0.16
CA MET A 220 10.31 8.39 0.02
C MET A 220 9.37 7.90 1.10
N SER A 221 8.32 7.17 0.71
CA SER A 221 7.47 6.40 1.61
C SER A 221 7.61 4.92 1.28
N PHE A 222 8.17 4.17 2.21
CA PHE A 222 8.51 2.76 2.04
C PHE A 222 7.78 1.89 3.08
N THR A 223 7.20 0.79 2.64
CA THR A 223 6.77 -0.30 3.51
C THR A 223 7.42 -1.60 3.07
N GLY A 224 8.02 -2.32 4.01
CA GLY A 224 8.70 -3.59 3.74
C GLY A 224 9.63 -4.05 4.85
N SER A 225 10.72 -4.74 4.49
CA SER A 225 11.67 -5.26 5.47
C SER A 225 12.56 -4.18 6.09
N THR A 226 12.99 -4.38 7.33
CA THR A 226 13.97 -3.50 8.02
C THR A 226 15.25 -3.33 7.20
N ARG A 227 15.75 -4.42 6.58
CA ARG A 227 16.95 -4.37 5.72
C ARG A 227 16.75 -3.41 4.55
N ALA A 228 15.64 -3.49 3.84
CA ALA A 228 15.35 -2.61 2.71
C ALA A 228 15.09 -1.17 3.17
N GLY A 229 14.41 -0.95 4.31
CA GLY A 229 14.23 0.39 4.89
C GLY A 229 15.53 1.10 5.22
N ILE A 230 16.53 0.35 5.74
CA ILE A 230 17.89 0.88 5.96
C ILE A 230 18.54 1.32 4.65
N LEU A 231 18.39 0.55 3.56
CA LEU A 231 18.95 0.90 2.25
C LEU A 231 18.26 2.14 1.68
N VAL A 232 16.93 2.18 1.69
CA VAL A 232 16.16 3.37 1.26
C VAL A 232 16.61 4.63 2.02
N THR A 233 16.79 4.53 3.33
CA THR A 233 17.25 5.67 4.14
C THR A 233 18.66 6.11 3.77
N LYS A 234 19.59 5.17 3.60
CA LYS A 234 20.98 5.47 3.19
C LYS A 234 21.02 6.12 1.81
N ASP A 235 20.33 5.57 0.84
CA ASP A 235 20.30 6.08 -0.54
C ASP A 235 19.60 7.45 -0.64
N SER A 236 18.68 7.75 0.26
CA SER A 236 18.00 9.04 0.33
C SER A 236 18.81 10.15 1.02
N ALA A 237 19.85 9.79 1.77
CA ALA A 237 20.58 10.73 2.63
C ALA A 237 21.32 11.83 1.85
N GLU A 238 21.85 11.54 0.66
CA GLU A 238 22.62 12.51 -0.13
C GLU A 238 21.78 13.74 -0.56
N THR A 239 20.48 13.58 -0.67
CA THR A 239 19.56 14.67 -1.05
C THR A 239 18.77 15.23 0.12
N ILE A 240 18.98 14.68 1.34
CA ILE A 240 18.27 15.06 2.58
C ILE A 240 16.74 14.99 2.41
N LYS A 241 16.25 14.15 1.50
CA LYS A 241 14.80 13.97 1.30
C LYS A 241 14.16 13.33 2.51
N ARG A 242 12.89 13.59 2.72
CA ARG A 242 12.12 12.93 3.79
C ARG A 242 11.97 11.46 3.50
N VAL A 243 12.07 10.64 4.56
CA VAL A 243 11.84 9.20 4.49
C VAL A 243 10.83 8.82 5.57
N THR A 244 9.76 8.13 5.17
CA THR A 244 8.80 7.50 6.06
C THR A 244 8.87 6.00 5.86
N LEU A 245 9.05 5.27 6.94
CA LEU A 245 9.22 3.82 6.95
C LEU A 245 8.10 3.16 7.74
N GLU A 246 7.47 2.17 7.11
CA GLU A 246 6.62 1.18 7.75
C GLU A 246 7.29 -0.18 7.62
N LEU A 247 7.65 -0.81 8.73
CA LEU A 247 8.51 -1.99 8.75
C LEU A 247 7.84 -3.15 9.47
N GLY A 248 8.37 -4.35 9.25
CA GLY A 248 7.89 -5.53 9.95
C GLY A 248 8.11 -5.46 11.46
N GLY A 249 7.26 -6.12 12.19
CA GLY A 249 7.27 -6.17 13.64
C GLY A 249 6.97 -7.56 14.19
N LYS A 250 7.00 -7.64 15.52
CA LYS A 250 6.53 -8.75 16.34
C LYS A 250 5.72 -8.16 17.47
N SER A 251 4.49 -7.75 17.15
CA SER A 251 3.63 -7.00 18.08
C SER A 251 3.30 -7.82 19.33
N PRO A 252 3.39 -7.22 20.52
CA PRO A 252 2.96 -7.88 21.75
C PRO A 252 1.43 -7.81 21.87
N ASN A 253 0.83 -8.92 22.26
CA ASN A 253 -0.52 -9.00 22.78
C ASN A 253 -0.42 -9.31 24.27
N ILE A 254 -0.91 -8.43 25.13
CA ILE A 254 -0.70 -8.51 26.58
C ILE A 254 -2.02 -8.88 27.25
N VAL A 255 -2.04 -9.97 28.01
CA VAL A 255 -3.21 -10.54 28.66
C VAL A 255 -3.01 -10.53 30.17
N PHE A 256 -3.93 -9.85 30.87
CA PHE A 256 -4.04 -9.87 32.33
C PHE A 256 -5.18 -10.79 32.77
N SER A 257 -5.17 -11.20 34.05
CA SER A 257 -6.13 -12.15 34.61
C SER A 257 -7.57 -11.62 34.72
N ASP A 258 -7.78 -10.31 34.61
CA ASP A 258 -9.10 -9.69 34.59
C ASP A 258 -9.74 -9.56 33.19
N ALA A 259 -9.05 -10.03 32.15
CA ALA A 259 -9.58 -10.09 30.79
C ALA A 259 -10.67 -11.18 30.66
N ASN A 260 -11.53 -11.05 29.67
CA ASN A 260 -12.44 -12.13 29.28
C ASN A 260 -11.66 -13.17 28.46
N LEU A 261 -11.04 -14.13 29.14
CA LEU A 261 -10.06 -15.02 28.53
C LEU A 261 -10.62 -15.79 27.32
N GLU A 262 -11.83 -16.34 27.39
CA GLU A 262 -12.41 -17.11 26.27
C GLU A 262 -12.54 -16.23 25.01
N ARG A 263 -13.20 -15.09 25.10
CA ARG A 263 -13.43 -14.17 23.98
C ARG A 263 -12.13 -13.56 23.48
N ASP A 264 -11.31 -13.05 24.41
CA ASP A 264 -10.17 -12.19 24.04
C ASP A 264 -8.99 -13.02 23.50
N ILE A 265 -8.84 -14.27 23.96
CA ILE A 265 -7.83 -15.18 23.42
C ILE A 265 -8.26 -15.76 22.07
N GLU A 266 -9.56 -16.09 21.90
CA GLU A 266 -10.09 -16.47 20.60
C GLU A 266 -9.80 -15.38 19.55
N TYR A 267 -10.17 -14.14 19.86
CA TYR A 267 -9.89 -13.00 19.00
C TYR A 267 -8.39 -12.85 18.72
N SER A 268 -7.55 -12.91 19.75
CA SER A 268 -6.10 -12.77 19.65
C SER A 268 -5.43 -13.79 18.73
N VAL A 269 -5.88 -15.04 18.80
CA VAL A 269 -5.34 -16.12 17.95
C VAL A 269 -5.80 -15.94 16.50
N LYS A 270 -7.07 -15.63 16.28
CA LYS A 270 -7.61 -15.37 14.94
C LYS A 270 -6.92 -14.19 14.28
N GLU A 271 -6.73 -13.08 15.00
CA GLU A 271 -5.97 -11.91 14.50
C GLU A 271 -4.52 -12.24 14.16
N CYS A 272 -3.88 -13.09 14.96
CA CYS A 272 -2.51 -13.54 14.66
C CYS A 272 -2.43 -14.35 13.36
N MET A 273 -3.46 -15.13 13.06
CA MET A 273 -3.52 -16.00 11.89
C MET A 273 -4.15 -15.33 10.67
N LEU A 274 -4.80 -14.19 10.84
CA LEU A 274 -5.39 -13.41 9.74
C LEU A 274 -4.35 -13.15 8.65
N ASN A 275 -4.75 -13.24 7.39
CA ASN A 275 -3.87 -13.12 6.24
C ASN A 275 -2.69 -14.13 6.28
N THR A 276 -2.93 -15.32 6.84
CA THR A 276 -1.92 -16.37 7.05
C THR A 276 -0.74 -15.88 7.92
N GLY A 277 -1.01 -14.96 8.87
CA GLY A 277 0.01 -14.34 9.72
C GLY A 277 0.92 -13.34 9.01
N GLN A 278 0.58 -12.93 7.79
CA GLN A 278 1.42 -12.10 6.91
C GLN A 278 1.13 -10.61 7.08
N SER A 279 1.02 -10.13 8.33
CA SER A 279 0.79 -8.72 8.65
C SER A 279 1.93 -8.16 9.50
N CYS A 280 2.33 -6.90 9.23
CA CYS A 280 3.43 -6.26 9.96
C CYS A 280 3.09 -6.01 11.43
N ASP A 281 1.82 -5.88 11.76
CA ASP A 281 1.24 -5.65 13.08
C ASP A 281 0.66 -6.92 13.73
N ALA A 282 0.76 -8.08 13.09
CA ALA A 282 0.26 -9.35 13.64
C ALA A 282 0.71 -9.55 15.09
N PRO A 283 -0.22 -9.84 16.05
CA PRO A 283 0.07 -9.97 17.47
C PRO A 283 0.75 -11.31 17.79
N THR A 284 1.96 -11.52 17.24
CA THR A 284 2.69 -12.79 17.23
C THR A 284 3.33 -13.17 18.56
N ARG A 285 3.31 -12.28 19.57
CA ARG A 285 3.81 -12.56 20.92
C ARG A 285 2.69 -12.39 21.92
N LEU A 286 2.16 -13.51 22.41
CA LEU A 286 1.16 -13.51 23.47
C LEU A 286 1.87 -13.51 24.84
N LEU A 287 1.85 -12.36 25.54
CA LEU A 287 2.44 -12.13 26.85
C LEU A 287 1.36 -12.25 27.90
N VAL A 288 1.43 -13.27 28.72
CA VAL A 288 0.33 -13.66 29.63
C VAL A 288 0.78 -13.53 31.08
N GLU A 289 -0.07 -12.93 31.92
CA GLU A 289 0.11 -12.94 33.37
C GLU A 289 0.17 -14.38 33.91
N SER A 290 1.13 -14.64 34.79
CA SER A 290 1.40 -16.02 35.26
C SER A 290 0.21 -16.67 35.93
N SER A 291 -0.70 -15.92 36.54
CA SER A 291 -1.89 -16.43 37.23
C SER A 291 -2.93 -17.07 36.30
N CYS A 292 -2.98 -16.67 35.03
CA CYS A 292 -3.91 -17.21 34.03
C CYS A 292 -3.21 -17.96 32.86
N TYR A 293 -1.90 -18.17 32.95
CA TYR A 293 -1.10 -18.70 31.84
C TYR A 293 -1.59 -20.05 31.31
N GLU A 294 -1.84 -21.02 32.19
CA GLU A 294 -2.26 -22.38 31.80
C GLU A 294 -3.67 -22.39 31.14
N GLU A 295 -4.55 -21.53 31.60
CA GLU A 295 -5.88 -21.37 31.00
C GLU A 295 -5.79 -20.75 29.61
N VAL A 296 -5.03 -19.67 29.46
CA VAL A 296 -4.80 -19.01 28.18
C VAL A 296 -4.14 -19.94 27.18
N LEU A 297 -3.14 -20.72 27.58
CA LEU A 297 -2.47 -21.70 26.73
C LEU A 297 -3.45 -22.76 26.19
N LYS A 298 -4.36 -23.25 27.05
CA LYS A 298 -5.38 -24.23 26.66
C LYS A 298 -6.37 -23.66 25.64
N ILE A 299 -6.84 -22.42 25.87
CA ILE A 299 -7.77 -21.74 24.96
C ILE A 299 -7.07 -21.46 23.63
N ALA A 300 -5.87 -20.87 23.65
CA ALA A 300 -5.13 -20.53 22.44
C ALA A 300 -4.84 -21.77 21.58
N LYS A 301 -4.46 -22.91 22.22
CA LYS A 301 -4.25 -24.16 21.50
C LYS A 301 -5.52 -24.65 20.82
N LYS A 302 -6.65 -24.66 21.55
CA LYS A 302 -7.94 -25.08 21.00
C LYS A 302 -8.30 -24.24 19.76
N VAL A 303 -8.24 -22.92 19.87
CA VAL A 303 -8.61 -22.01 18.78
C VAL A 303 -7.68 -22.22 17.57
N ALA A 304 -6.37 -22.36 17.80
CA ALA A 304 -5.41 -22.57 16.71
C ALA A 304 -5.67 -23.91 15.96
N GLU A 305 -6.10 -24.96 16.69
CA GLU A 305 -6.43 -26.27 16.09
C GLU A 305 -7.77 -26.26 15.32
N GLU A 306 -8.66 -25.27 15.60
CA GLU A 306 -9.94 -25.09 14.93
C GLU A 306 -9.84 -24.22 13.65
N ILE A 307 -8.70 -23.55 13.40
CA ILE A 307 -8.53 -22.75 12.20
C ILE A 307 -8.49 -23.64 10.96
N THR A 308 -9.33 -23.32 10.00
CA THR A 308 -9.44 -24.05 8.74
C THR A 308 -8.46 -23.49 7.71
N ILE A 309 -7.79 -24.39 7.00
CA ILE A 309 -6.96 -24.07 5.82
C ILE A 309 -7.68 -24.64 4.61
N ASP A 310 -7.93 -23.82 3.60
CA ASP A 310 -8.63 -24.25 2.39
C ASP A 310 -8.14 -23.47 1.15
N ASP A 311 -8.68 -23.82 -0.02
CA ASP A 311 -8.41 -23.15 -1.29
C ASP A 311 -8.91 -21.70 -1.25
N PRO A 312 -8.07 -20.69 -1.58
CA PRO A 312 -8.47 -19.29 -1.58
C PRO A 312 -9.60 -18.94 -2.55
N GLU A 313 -9.95 -19.82 -3.50
CA GLU A 313 -11.13 -19.63 -4.36
C GLU A 313 -12.46 -19.85 -3.64
N LYS A 314 -12.46 -20.63 -2.57
CA LYS A 314 -13.67 -20.93 -1.83
C LYS A 314 -14.09 -19.77 -0.94
N GLU A 315 -15.40 -19.59 -0.83
CA GLU A 315 -16.01 -18.70 0.16
C GLU A 315 -15.94 -19.35 1.56
N GLY A 316 -15.71 -18.54 2.58
CA GLY A 316 -15.73 -19.01 3.96
C GLY A 316 -14.72 -18.32 4.85
N ASP A 317 -14.72 -18.71 6.13
CA ASP A 317 -13.77 -18.26 7.15
C ASP A 317 -12.62 -19.28 7.26
N HIS A 318 -11.62 -19.13 6.39
CA HIS A 318 -10.39 -19.95 6.34
C HIS A 318 -9.19 -19.08 6.00
N ILE A 319 -8.00 -19.62 6.19
CA ILE A 319 -6.72 -19.01 5.84
C ILE A 319 -6.00 -19.79 4.74
#